data_25c5532a1c1eb6e4b1c43649933da249
#
_entry.id   25c5532a1c1eb6e4b1c43649933da249
#
_cell.length_a   1.000
_cell.length_b   1.000
_cell.length_c   1.000
_cell.angle_alpha   90.00
_cell.angle_beta   90.00
_cell.angle_gamma   90.00
#
_symmetry.space_group_name_H-M   'P 1'
#
loop_
_entity.id
_entity.type
_entity.pdbx_description
1 polymer ?
#
loop_
_entity_poly.entity_id
_entity_poly.type
_entity_poly.pdbx_seq_one_letter_code
_entity_poly.pdbx_strand_id
1 'polypeptide(L)'
;VRPVREVRILQGRNSVDDVDYFDNVIVEASADGKTWTPLTGELKKTYIINWKGNPVEARYVRMRKLQSDKKSWCAVREFVVNPVNPENLAFKVESADMLGAMYCFDENPCSSFKSEGSLAFGVEKGTKSYAMLVNLPKAGGVVLKQYNKKDKLVASTPVEGNMTKVNLDANAVKCQLEGAVEVFEIIPNK
;
A
#
# COMPACT_ATOMS: atom_id res chain seq x y z
N VAL A 1 12.19 -26.12 7.04
CA VAL A 1 10.75 -25.91 6.96
C VAL A 1 10.33 -25.09 8.17
N ARG A 2 9.50 -24.09 7.97
CA ARG A 2 8.95 -23.23 9.03
C ARG A 2 7.47 -22.93 8.71
N PRO A 3 6.63 -22.68 9.72
CA PRO A 3 5.25 -22.29 9.47
C PRO A 3 5.18 -20.90 8.86
N VAL A 4 4.60 -20.78 7.68
CA VAL A 4 4.24 -19.53 7.01
C VAL A 4 2.82 -19.15 7.40
N ARG A 5 2.63 -17.99 8.01
CA ARG A 5 1.34 -17.47 8.50
C ARG A 5 0.91 -16.20 7.82
N GLU A 6 1.89 -15.44 7.33
CA GLU A 6 1.64 -14.16 6.66
C GLU A 6 2.67 -13.96 5.54
N VAL A 7 2.21 -13.46 4.40
CA VAL A 7 3.06 -13.02 3.29
C VAL A 7 2.58 -11.64 2.86
N ARG A 8 3.52 -10.70 2.80
CA ARG A 8 3.30 -9.35 2.30
C ARG A 8 4.18 -9.11 1.10
N ILE A 9 3.61 -8.62 0.01
CA ILE A 9 4.34 -8.27 -1.21
C ILE A 9 3.86 -6.92 -1.70
N LEU A 10 4.80 -6.01 -1.96
CA LEU A 10 4.56 -4.74 -2.65
C LEU A 10 5.13 -4.83 -4.05
N GLN A 11 4.29 -4.59 -5.06
CA GLN A 11 4.65 -4.59 -6.46
C GLN A 11 4.66 -3.16 -7.03
N GLY A 12 5.26 -3.03 -8.20
CA GLY A 12 5.27 -1.80 -8.98
C GLY A 12 6.32 -0.80 -8.55
N ARG A 13 6.33 0.35 -9.20
CA ARG A 13 7.15 1.51 -8.85
C ARG A 13 6.32 2.52 -8.05
N ASN A 14 6.90 3.69 -7.83
CA ASN A 14 6.29 4.78 -7.08
C ASN A 14 5.47 5.73 -7.98
N SER A 15 4.65 5.18 -8.89
CA SER A 15 3.85 5.98 -9.82
C SER A 15 2.44 5.43 -9.96
N VAL A 16 1.45 6.30 -10.04
CA VAL A 16 0.04 5.92 -10.30
C VAL A 16 -0.18 5.34 -11.68
N ASP A 17 0.67 5.72 -12.62
CA ASP A 17 0.63 5.23 -14.00
C ASP A 17 1.57 4.02 -14.17
N ASP A 18 2.01 3.45 -13.05
CA ASP A 18 2.92 2.33 -13.02
C ASP A 18 2.29 1.10 -13.65
N VAL A 19 3.02 0.59 -14.62
CA VAL A 19 2.68 -0.65 -15.33
C VAL A 19 3.65 -1.79 -15.02
N ASP A 20 4.66 -1.52 -14.20
CA ASP A 20 5.77 -2.43 -13.90
C ASP A 20 5.43 -3.38 -12.74
N TYR A 21 4.30 -4.05 -12.82
CA TYR A 21 3.86 -5.06 -11.85
C TYR A 21 3.31 -6.29 -12.56
N PHE A 22 3.25 -7.42 -11.87
CA PHE A 22 2.54 -8.60 -12.37
C PHE A 22 1.04 -8.37 -12.28
N ASP A 23 0.38 -8.31 -13.40
CA ASP A 23 -1.06 -8.05 -13.52
C ASP A 23 -1.94 -9.24 -13.16
N ASN A 24 -1.38 -10.44 -13.13
CA ASN A 24 -2.07 -11.66 -12.77
C ASN A 24 -1.11 -12.65 -12.08
N VAL A 25 -1.32 -12.88 -10.80
CA VAL A 25 -0.42 -13.69 -9.96
C VAL A 25 -1.15 -14.59 -8.99
N ILE A 26 -0.40 -15.57 -8.48
CA ILE A 26 -0.75 -16.39 -7.33
C ILE A 26 0.44 -16.46 -6.39
N VAL A 27 0.19 -16.47 -5.08
CA VAL A 27 1.22 -16.70 -4.06
C VAL A 27 1.11 -18.15 -3.60
N GLU A 28 2.24 -18.83 -3.57
CA GLU A 28 2.31 -20.27 -3.28
C GLU A 28 3.46 -20.54 -2.29
N ALA A 29 3.30 -21.58 -1.49
CA ALA A 29 4.31 -22.09 -0.57
C ALA A 29 4.67 -23.53 -0.87
N SER A 30 5.89 -23.95 -0.52
CA SER A 30 6.37 -25.31 -0.73
C SER A 30 7.39 -25.73 0.34
N ALA A 31 7.31 -26.96 0.78
CA ALA A 31 8.30 -27.55 1.67
C ALA A 31 9.51 -28.13 0.92
N ASP A 32 9.33 -28.61 -0.30
CA ASP A 32 10.31 -29.37 -1.10
C ASP A 32 10.79 -28.65 -2.36
N GLY A 33 10.15 -27.52 -2.71
CA GLY A 33 10.41 -26.76 -3.94
C GLY A 33 9.82 -27.40 -5.20
N LYS A 34 9.10 -28.51 -5.07
CA LYS A 34 8.48 -29.26 -6.17
C LYS A 34 6.97 -29.21 -6.12
N THR A 35 6.40 -29.52 -4.97
CA THR A 35 4.96 -29.46 -4.71
C THR A 35 4.60 -28.12 -4.11
N TRP A 36 3.66 -27.40 -4.73
CA TRP A 36 3.29 -26.05 -4.33
C TRP A 36 1.85 -25.98 -3.88
N THR A 37 1.65 -25.43 -2.69
CA THR A 37 0.33 -25.15 -2.11
C THR A 37 -0.01 -23.69 -2.32
N PRO A 38 -1.14 -23.37 -2.98
CA PRO A 38 -1.61 -22.00 -3.08
C PRO A 38 -1.91 -21.39 -1.71
N LEU A 39 -1.38 -20.21 -1.44
CA LEU A 39 -1.74 -19.40 -0.29
C LEU A 39 -2.88 -18.45 -0.63
N THR A 40 -2.91 -17.95 -1.87
CA THR A 40 -3.97 -17.08 -2.39
C THR A 40 -4.71 -17.75 -3.53
N GLY A 41 -5.88 -17.22 -3.90
CA GLY A 41 -6.44 -17.39 -5.23
C GLY A 41 -5.65 -16.57 -6.27
N GLU A 42 -6.19 -16.51 -7.49
CA GLU A 42 -5.70 -15.63 -8.55
C GLU A 42 -5.93 -14.16 -8.15
N LEU A 43 -4.88 -13.35 -8.21
CA LEU A 43 -4.88 -11.93 -7.88
C LEU A 43 -4.64 -11.11 -9.16
N LYS A 44 -5.59 -10.24 -9.50
CA LYS A 44 -5.53 -9.41 -10.71
C LYS A 44 -5.32 -7.94 -10.34
N LYS A 45 -4.36 -7.31 -11.00
CA LYS A 45 -4.05 -5.87 -10.85
C LYS A 45 -3.91 -5.43 -9.40
N THR A 46 -3.21 -6.25 -8.59
CA THR A 46 -3.04 -6.04 -7.16
C THR A 46 -1.62 -5.56 -6.86
N TYR A 47 -1.45 -4.34 -6.37
CA TYR A 47 -0.15 -3.79 -5.99
C TYR A 47 0.31 -4.27 -4.62
N ILE A 48 -0.63 -4.42 -3.69
CA ILE A 48 -0.38 -4.87 -2.33
C ILE A 48 -0.98 -6.26 -2.18
N ILE A 49 -0.15 -7.25 -1.95
CA ILE A 49 -0.57 -8.59 -1.61
C ILE A 49 -0.32 -8.79 -0.13
N ASN A 50 -1.37 -9.02 0.63
CA ASN A 50 -1.29 -9.29 2.05
C ASN A 50 -2.11 -10.54 2.36
N TRP A 51 -1.42 -11.67 2.47
CA TRP A 51 -2.05 -12.94 2.84
C TRP A 51 -1.79 -13.25 4.31
N LYS A 52 -2.86 -13.58 5.04
CA LYS A 52 -2.83 -14.17 6.38
C LYS A 52 -3.72 -15.40 6.40
N GLY A 53 -3.25 -16.48 6.99
CA GLY A 53 -4.01 -17.72 7.02
C GLY A 53 -3.50 -18.72 8.05
N ASN A 54 -4.09 -19.91 8.02
CA ASN A 54 -3.60 -21.03 8.80
C ASN A 54 -2.14 -21.32 8.42
N PRO A 55 -1.29 -21.69 9.40
CA PRO A 55 0.11 -21.98 9.13
C PRO A 55 0.29 -23.07 8.08
N VAL A 56 1.13 -22.78 7.08
CA VAL A 56 1.55 -23.73 6.06
C VAL A 56 3.03 -24.02 6.24
N GLU A 57 3.39 -25.27 6.45
CA GLU A 57 4.78 -25.67 6.61
C GLU A 57 5.52 -25.54 5.29
N ALA A 58 6.47 -24.62 5.21
CA ALA A 58 7.19 -24.33 3.98
C ALA A 58 8.67 -23.97 4.20
N ARG A 59 9.46 -24.21 3.17
CA ARG A 59 10.83 -23.73 3.02
C ARG A 59 10.94 -22.66 1.94
N TYR A 60 9.98 -22.65 1.02
CA TYR A 60 9.95 -21.76 -0.12
C TYR A 60 8.60 -21.07 -0.20
N VAL A 61 8.62 -19.79 -0.53
CA VAL A 61 7.43 -19.01 -0.88
C VAL A 61 7.73 -18.32 -2.21
N ARG A 62 6.76 -18.33 -3.12
CA ARG A 62 6.89 -17.64 -4.40
C ARG A 62 5.64 -16.86 -4.76
N MET A 63 5.82 -15.81 -5.50
CA MET A 63 4.79 -15.19 -6.32
C MET A 63 5.02 -15.66 -7.76
N ARG A 64 4.02 -16.29 -8.34
CA ARG A 64 4.09 -16.83 -9.70
C ARG A 64 3.14 -16.06 -10.60
N LYS A 65 3.68 -15.50 -11.70
CA LYS A 65 2.88 -14.92 -12.76
C LYS A 65 2.01 -15.98 -13.42
N LEU A 66 0.73 -15.71 -13.56
CA LEU A 66 -0.21 -16.48 -14.36
C LEU A 66 -0.22 -15.96 -15.80
N GLN A 67 -1.03 -16.60 -16.67
CA GLN A 67 -1.16 -16.16 -18.05
C GLN A 67 -1.68 -14.72 -18.12
N SER A 68 -1.02 -13.90 -18.92
CA SER A 68 -1.31 -12.48 -19.08
C SER A 68 -0.76 -12.01 -20.41
N ASP A 69 -1.48 -11.12 -21.08
CA ASP A 69 -1.06 -10.48 -22.32
C ASP A 69 -0.02 -9.37 -22.09
N LYS A 70 0.21 -9.00 -20.85
CA LYS A 70 1.13 -7.94 -20.46
C LYS A 70 2.58 -8.37 -20.63
N LYS A 71 3.32 -7.63 -21.48
CA LYS A 71 4.75 -7.81 -21.77
C LYS A 71 5.61 -6.71 -21.15
N SER A 72 5.31 -6.28 -19.94
CA SER A 72 6.06 -5.23 -19.27
C SER A 72 7.03 -5.77 -18.24
N TRP A 73 7.96 -4.94 -17.84
CA TRP A 73 8.82 -5.17 -16.69
C TRP A 73 7.97 -5.35 -15.43
N CYS A 74 8.51 -6.06 -14.46
CA CYS A 74 7.86 -6.24 -13.17
C CYS A 74 8.85 -5.87 -12.07
N ALA A 75 8.45 -4.97 -11.21
CA ALA A 75 9.18 -4.60 -10.02
C ALA A 75 8.49 -5.19 -8.80
N VAL A 76 9.25 -5.83 -7.94
CA VAL A 76 8.83 -6.24 -6.60
C VAL A 76 9.66 -5.41 -5.63
N ARG A 77 9.01 -4.54 -4.89
CA ARG A 77 9.66 -3.61 -3.96
C ARG A 77 9.89 -4.24 -2.60
N GLU A 78 8.95 -5.07 -2.19
CA GLU A 78 9.02 -5.76 -0.91
C GLU A 78 8.45 -7.16 -1.06
N PHE A 79 9.10 -8.14 -0.42
CA PHE A 79 8.61 -9.51 -0.29
C PHE A 79 8.96 -10.01 1.12
N VAL A 80 7.96 -10.03 2.00
CA VAL A 80 8.15 -10.39 3.41
C VAL A 80 7.32 -11.61 3.76
N VAL A 81 7.94 -12.56 4.43
CA VAL A 81 7.29 -13.77 4.95
C VAL A 81 7.33 -13.70 6.47
N ASN A 82 6.16 -13.87 7.10
CA ASN A 82 5.98 -13.74 8.54
C ASN A 82 6.56 -12.41 9.06
N PRO A 83 6.09 -11.24 8.60
CA PRO A 83 6.58 -9.97 9.10
C PRO A 83 6.53 -9.98 10.62
N VAL A 84 7.60 -9.54 11.25
CA VAL A 84 7.58 -9.26 12.68
C VAL A 84 6.61 -8.10 12.83
N ASN A 85 5.50 -8.37 13.50
CA ASN A 85 4.44 -7.37 13.63
C ASN A 85 5.02 -6.16 14.36
N PRO A 86 5.13 -5.00 13.73
CA PRO A 86 5.69 -3.82 14.38
C PRO A 86 4.62 -3.15 15.26
N GLU A 87 3.86 -3.93 16.04
CA GLU A 87 2.96 -3.35 17.04
C GLU A 87 3.70 -2.37 17.95
N ASN A 88 5.03 -2.53 18.06
CA ASN A 88 5.92 -1.60 18.76
C ASN A 88 6.42 -0.43 17.89
N LEU A 89 6.08 -0.37 16.61
CA LEU A 89 6.39 0.72 15.68
C LEU A 89 5.12 1.47 15.27
N ALA A 90 4.07 1.42 16.07
CA ALA A 90 2.94 2.31 15.91
C ALA A 90 3.43 3.74 16.15
N PHE A 91 3.87 4.40 15.08
CA PHE A 91 4.07 5.84 15.10
C PHE A 91 2.71 6.47 15.30
N LYS A 92 2.50 7.07 16.45
CA LYS A 92 1.40 7.99 16.64
C LYS A 92 1.79 9.27 15.92
N VAL A 93 1.33 9.43 14.68
CA VAL A 93 1.55 10.67 13.93
C VAL A 93 0.63 11.73 14.53
N GLU A 94 1.21 12.63 15.29
CA GLU A 94 0.48 13.73 15.93
C GLU A 94 0.53 15.03 15.09
N SER A 95 1.37 15.07 14.03
CA SER A 95 1.52 16.29 13.20
C SER A 95 1.72 15.96 11.72
N ALA A 96 1.38 16.95 10.87
CA ALA A 96 1.58 16.90 9.42
C ALA A 96 3.07 16.80 9.03
N ASP A 97 3.97 17.24 9.88
CA ASP A 97 5.42 17.20 9.63
C ASP A 97 5.98 15.77 9.57
N MET A 98 5.36 14.86 10.31
CA MET A 98 5.78 13.46 10.28
C MET A 98 5.38 12.74 8.99
N LEU A 99 4.33 13.17 8.31
CA LEU A 99 3.97 12.64 7.00
C LEU A 99 4.93 13.10 5.91
N GLY A 100 5.42 14.33 6.00
CA GLY A 100 6.51 14.81 5.15
C GLY A 100 7.73 13.90 5.24
N ALA A 101 8.03 13.34 6.42
CA ALA A 101 9.09 12.35 6.59
C ALA A 101 8.78 11.01 5.91
N MET A 102 7.52 10.58 5.80
CA MET A 102 7.16 9.36 5.07
C MET A 102 7.42 9.47 3.56
N TYR A 103 7.44 10.65 2.99
CA TYR A 103 7.82 10.87 1.59
C TYR A 103 9.30 10.65 1.33
N CYS A 104 10.14 10.76 2.35
CA CYS A 104 11.58 10.62 2.23
C CYS A 104 12.05 9.15 2.23
N PHE A 105 11.14 8.20 2.38
CA PHE A 105 11.46 6.78 2.46
C PHE A 105 11.50 6.05 1.12
N ASP A 106 11.73 6.73 0.02
CA ASP A 106 12.00 6.09 -1.27
C ASP A 106 13.14 5.07 -1.20
N GLU A 107 14.05 5.23 -0.25
CA GLU A 107 15.18 4.32 -0.04
C GLU A 107 14.94 3.26 1.03
N ASN A 108 13.84 3.36 1.80
CA ASN A 108 13.56 2.41 2.88
C ASN A 108 12.05 2.15 3.06
N PRO A 109 11.44 1.38 2.16
CA PRO A 109 9.99 1.23 2.06
C PRO A 109 9.35 0.35 3.15
N CYS A 110 10.02 0.09 4.26
CA CYS A 110 9.63 -0.97 5.19
C CYS A 110 8.61 -0.57 6.25
N SER A 111 8.20 0.68 6.34
CA SER A 111 7.28 1.13 7.37
C SER A 111 5.93 1.48 6.79
N SER A 112 4.92 0.66 7.04
CA SER A 112 3.53 1.04 6.87
C SER A 112 3.06 1.81 8.09
N PHE A 113 2.24 2.82 7.85
CA PHE A 113 1.54 3.56 8.90
C PHE A 113 0.10 3.06 9.01
N LYS A 114 -0.36 2.77 10.23
CA LYS A 114 -1.75 2.39 10.49
C LYS A 114 -2.48 3.50 11.24
N SER A 115 -3.63 3.89 10.74
CA SER A 115 -4.52 4.84 11.38
C SER A 115 -5.89 4.20 11.60
N GLU A 116 -6.44 4.36 12.79
CA GLU A 116 -7.83 3.97 13.12
C GLU A 116 -8.75 5.19 13.22
N GLY A 117 -8.30 6.36 12.90
CA GLY A 117 -9.06 7.60 13.05
C GLY A 117 -8.84 8.56 11.90
N SER A 118 -7.99 9.51 12.10
CA SER A 118 -7.66 10.49 11.07
C SER A 118 -6.17 10.76 11.02
N LEU A 119 -5.68 10.96 9.81
CA LEU A 119 -4.30 11.31 9.52
C LEU A 119 -4.29 12.59 8.69
N ALA A 120 -3.72 13.67 9.23
CA ALA A 120 -3.66 14.96 8.54
C ALA A 120 -2.23 15.27 8.09
N PHE A 121 -2.11 15.88 6.90
CA PHE A 121 -0.84 16.29 6.33
C PHE A 121 -0.99 17.55 5.45
N GLY A 122 0.09 18.33 5.36
CA GLY A 122 0.15 19.51 4.50
C GLY A 122 0.29 19.13 3.03
N VAL A 123 -0.25 19.98 2.14
CA VAL A 123 -0.06 19.86 0.70
C VAL A 123 1.22 20.58 0.30
N GLU A 124 2.17 19.85 -0.26
CA GLU A 124 3.41 20.41 -0.77
C GLU A 124 3.16 21.32 -1.98
N LYS A 125 3.88 22.45 -2.04
CA LYS A 125 3.70 23.43 -3.12
C LYS A 125 3.92 22.79 -4.50
N GLY A 126 2.95 22.99 -5.38
CA GLY A 126 2.99 22.48 -6.75
C GLY A 126 2.41 21.10 -6.95
N THR A 127 2.02 20.41 -5.89
CA THR A 127 1.34 19.11 -5.99
C THR A 127 -0.03 19.26 -6.61
N LYS A 128 -0.30 18.46 -7.64
CA LYS A 128 -1.59 18.43 -8.35
C LYS A 128 -2.45 17.21 -7.96
N SER A 129 -1.79 16.13 -7.58
CA SER A 129 -2.47 14.91 -7.12
C SER A 129 -1.56 14.12 -6.21
N TYR A 130 -2.15 13.20 -5.45
CA TYR A 130 -1.42 12.17 -4.73
C TYR A 130 -1.72 10.80 -5.32
N ALA A 131 -0.68 9.98 -5.45
CA ALA A 131 -0.80 8.55 -5.56
C ALA A 131 -0.67 7.95 -4.16
N MET A 132 -1.61 7.13 -3.76
CA MET A 132 -1.65 6.56 -2.42
C MET A 132 -1.65 5.04 -2.52
N LEU A 133 -0.60 4.42 -1.98
CA LEU A 133 -0.51 2.97 -1.83
C LEU A 133 -1.01 2.62 -0.43
N VAL A 134 -2.22 2.08 -0.35
CA VAL A 134 -2.92 1.84 0.91
C VAL A 134 -3.55 0.45 0.95
N ASN A 135 -3.67 -0.08 2.16
CA ASN A 135 -4.48 -1.25 2.45
C ASN A 135 -5.65 -0.84 3.35
N LEU A 136 -6.86 -1.25 2.99
CA LEU A 136 -8.06 -1.00 3.75
C LEU A 136 -8.43 -2.27 4.53
N PRO A 137 -8.35 -2.26 5.87
CA PRO A 137 -8.72 -3.42 6.70
C PRO A 137 -10.19 -3.81 6.54
N LYS A 138 -11.03 -2.83 6.18
CA LYS A 138 -12.43 -3.03 5.84
C LYS A 138 -12.75 -2.34 4.52
N ALA A 139 -13.52 -2.98 3.67
CA ALA A 139 -13.98 -2.38 2.42
C ALA A 139 -14.82 -1.13 2.69
N GLY A 140 -14.44 -0.03 2.06
CA GLY A 140 -15.14 1.26 2.15
C GLY A 140 -14.85 2.06 3.43
N GLY A 141 -15.35 3.28 3.45
CA GLY A 141 -15.32 4.14 4.64
C GLY A 141 -14.04 4.96 4.83
N VAL A 142 -13.04 4.86 3.95
CA VAL A 142 -11.88 5.75 3.97
C VAL A 142 -12.05 6.87 2.95
N VAL A 143 -11.83 8.09 3.40
CA VAL A 143 -12.02 9.30 2.59
C VAL A 143 -10.82 10.22 2.77
N LEU A 144 -10.30 10.77 1.66
CA LEU A 144 -9.35 11.88 1.69
C LEU A 144 -10.13 13.20 1.61
N LYS A 145 -10.14 13.96 2.69
CA LYS A 145 -10.67 15.31 2.77
C LYS A 145 -9.59 16.33 2.49
N GLN A 146 -9.92 17.38 1.79
CA GLN A 146 -9.00 18.44 1.41
C GLN A 146 -9.50 19.78 1.97
N TYR A 147 -8.60 20.57 2.56
CA TYR A 147 -8.93 21.81 3.23
C TYR A 147 -8.09 22.97 2.70
N ASN A 148 -8.69 24.15 2.61
CA ASN A 148 -8.00 25.37 2.24
C ASN A 148 -7.33 26.04 3.44
N LYS A 149 -6.66 27.18 3.21
CA LYS A 149 -5.97 27.99 4.23
C LYS A 149 -6.87 28.46 5.39
N LYS A 150 -8.20 28.44 5.20
CA LYS A 150 -9.18 28.83 6.23
C LYS A 150 -9.81 27.62 6.92
N ASP A 151 -9.16 26.43 6.81
CA ASP A 151 -9.69 25.14 7.30
C ASP A 151 -11.10 24.79 6.78
N LYS A 152 -11.50 25.35 5.64
CA LYS A 152 -12.75 25.00 5.00
C LYS A 152 -12.52 23.78 4.09
N LEU A 153 -13.39 22.77 4.20
CA LEU A 153 -13.42 21.63 3.31
C LEU A 153 -13.68 22.10 1.87
N VAL A 154 -12.80 21.73 0.94
CA VAL A 154 -12.90 22.08 -0.49
C VAL A 154 -13.14 20.86 -1.38
N ALA A 155 -12.70 19.68 -0.95
CA ALA A 155 -12.98 18.41 -1.64
C ALA A 155 -13.00 17.24 -0.68
N SER A 156 -13.66 16.16 -1.08
CA SER A 156 -13.72 14.89 -0.37
C SER A 156 -13.76 13.76 -1.41
N THR A 157 -12.79 12.85 -1.35
CA THR A 157 -12.62 11.78 -2.34
C THR A 157 -12.51 10.43 -1.63
N PRO A 158 -13.35 9.44 -1.99
CA PRO A 158 -13.20 8.09 -1.49
C PRO A 158 -11.84 7.50 -1.86
N VAL A 159 -11.26 6.72 -0.94
CA VAL A 159 -10.03 5.96 -1.16
C VAL A 159 -10.40 4.50 -1.28
N GLU A 160 -10.10 3.91 -2.43
CA GLU A 160 -10.58 2.56 -2.80
C GLU A 160 -9.61 1.43 -2.46
N GLY A 161 -8.44 1.77 -1.92
CA GLY A 161 -7.39 0.80 -1.60
C GLY A 161 -6.44 0.51 -2.77
N ASN A 162 -5.42 -0.30 -2.52
CA ASN A 162 -4.30 -0.53 -3.44
C ASN A 162 -3.64 0.80 -3.87
N MET A 163 -3.51 1.04 -5.16
CA MET A 163 -3.02 2.29 -5.71
C MET A 163 -4.20 3.18 -6.08
N THR A 164 -4.44 4.22 -5.30
CA THR A 164 -5.49 5.23 -5.56
C THR A 164 -4.86 6.56 -5.95
N LYS A 165 -5.30 7.14 -7.06
CA LYS A 165 -4.96 8.51 -7.44
C LYS A 165 -6.03 9.47 -6.96
N VAL A 166 -5.62 10.50 -6.22
CA VAL A 166 -6.52 11.56 -5.77
C VAL A 166 -6.04 12.90 -6.31
N ASN A 167 -6.86 13.54 -7.13
CA ASN A 167 -6.60 14.90 -7.61
C ASN A 167 -6.83 15.90 -6.49
N LEU A 168 -6.00 16.93 -6.42
CA LEU A 168 -6.13 17.99 -5.45
C LEU A 168 -6.94 19.16 -6.01
N ASP A 169 -7.78 19.74 -5.15
CA ASP A 169 -8.36 21.07 -5.41
C ASP A 169 -7.24 22.11 -5.41
N ALA A 170 -7.34 23.10 -6.29
CA ALA A 170 -6.30 24.13 -6.46
C ALA A 170 -6.07 24.99 -5.19
N ASN A 171 -7.03 25.02 -4.29
CA ASN A 171 -6.96 25.74 -3.02
C ASN A 171 -6.59 24.85 -1.84
N ALA A 172 -6.40 23.53 -2.05
CA ALA A 172 -6.05 22.62 -0.99
C ALA A 172 -4.64 22.91 -0.45
N VAL A 173 -4.53 23.04 0.86
CA VAL A 173 -3.25 23.21 1.56
C VAL A 173 -3.04 22.15 2.63
N LYS A 174 -4.10 21.43 2.98
CA LYS A 174 -4.09 20.35 3.96
C LYS A 174 -4.99 19.23 3.47
N CYS A 175 -4.54 18.01 3.65
CA CYS A 175 -5.31 16.79 3.45
C CYS A 175 -5.52 16.07 4.78
N GLN A 176 -6.61 15.32 4.87
CA GLN A 176 -6.92 14.47 6.02
C GLN A 176 -7.53 13.17 5.51
N LEU A 177 -6.87 12.05 5.81
CA LEU A 177 -7.42 10.70 5.64
C LEU A 177 -8.28 10.39 6.86
N GLU A 178 -9.53 10.03 6.64
CA GLU A 178 -10.44 9.57 7.70
C GLU A 178 -10.84 8.13 7.44
N GLY A 179 -10.86 7.34 8.51
CA GLY A 179 -11.20 5.91 8.49
C GLY A 179 -10.01 5.01 8.81
N ALA A 180 -10.29 3.70 8.92
CA ALA A 180 -9.26 2.71 9.19
C ALA A 180 -8.46 2.40 7.92
N VAL A 181 -7.20 2.78 7.89
CA VAL A 181 -6.31 2.63 6.75
C VAL A 181 -4.89 2.27 7.18
N GLU A 182 -4.25 1.40 6.42
CA GLU A 182 -2.81 1.16 6.50
C GLU A 182 -2.17 1.83 5.27
N VAL A 183 -1.37 2.86 5.51
CA VAL A 183 -0.70 3.63 4.46
C VAL A 183 0.72 3.12 4.30
N PHE A 184 1.09 2.70 3.10
CA PHE A 184 2.45 2.29 2.74
C PHE A 184 3.20 3.44 2.10
N GLU A 185 2.51 4.23 1.28
CA GLU A 185 3.15 5.29 0.53
C GLU A 185 2.13 6.34 0.08
N ILE A 186 2.51 7.60 0.12
CA ILE A 186 1.78 8.72 -0.45
C ILE A 186 2.77 9.52 -1.31
N ILE A 187 2.54 9.57 -2.61
CA ILE A 187 3.47 10.13 -3.59
C ILE A 187 2.86 11.40 -4.19
N PRO A 188 3.51 12.56 -4.05
CA PRO A 188 3.06 13.79 -4.69
C PRO A 188 3.40 13.79 -6.18
N ASN A 189 2.41 14.13 -6.99
CA ASN A 189 2.56 14.41 -8.42
C ASN A 189 2.51 15.93 -8.63
N LYS A 190 3.58 16.49 -9.17
CA LYS A 190 3.74 17.94 -9.45
C LYS A 190 3.38 18.30 -10.88
#